data_0508757a3a399a08b0a0e47a92123256
#
_entry.id   0508757a3a399a08b0a0e47a92123256
#
_cell.length_a   1.000
_cell.length_b   1.000
_cell.length_c   1.000
_cell.angle_alpha   90.00
_cell.angle_beta   90.00
_cell.angle_gamma   90.00
#
_symmetry.space_group_name_H-M   'P 1'
#
loop_
_entity.id
_entity.type
_entity.pdbx_description
1 polymer ?
#
loop_
_entity_poly.entity_id
_entity_poly.type
_entity_poly.pdbx_seq_one_letter_code
_entity_poly.pdbx_strand_id
1 'polypeptide(L)'
;MAAGALLAGAVSVVAPQTVSAAPVCPGAGQAPVLVGRVPGAALEGVAVDGGGRLYTTDLLSGRVFRLDAPGAPAVPVATVPDGGAGALAWASDGSLLVGYGADARVFLGDILRPGAIAKLNTATNVLSPFVSGLSAANGLDVAADGTAYATNDFGTQIGRVFPDGRVEPHWATLPSANGAVLGADDRYLYVSRTFVNPGVSRIPLANPGAPESILDLAGLDNFAAPDGLALDSRGRPVVPANVRGEIWRLDSPGQYCVLASGLPTSSMVVYGQGSGGFSAGRLFRIGFDGAIYEIPGGFDG
;
A
#
# COMPACT_ATOMS: atom_id res chain seq x y z
N MET A 1 -54.14 33.92 -39.16
CA MET A 1 -53.55 34.42 -37.93
C MET A 1 -52.93 33.23 -37.23
N ALA A 2 -51.59 33.07 -37.32
CA ALA A 2 -50.88 32.00 -36.69
C ALA A 2 -50.06 32.59 -35.49
N ALA A 3 -50.36 32.12 -34.29
CA ALA A 3 -49.70 32.54 -33.07
C ALA A 3 -48.43 31.66 -32.86
N GLY A 4 -47.26 32.28 -32.92
CA GLY A 4 -45.97 31.62 -32.59
C GLY A 4 -45.77 31.62 -31.09
N ALA A 5 -45.60 30.44 -30.51
CA ALA A 5 -45.18 30.29 -29.12
C ALA A 5 -43.64 30.31 -29.02
N LEU A 6 -43.09 31.29 -28.32
CA LEU A 6 -41.69 31.35 -27.92
C LEU A 6 -41.47 30.43 -26.72
N LEU A 7 -40.67 29.38 -26.91
CA LEU A 7 -40.13 28.54 -25.82
C LEU A 7 -38.87 29.24 -25.24
N ALA A 8 -38.99 29.76 -24.04
CA ALA A 8 -37.84 30.25 -23.26
C ALA A 8 -37.11 29.04 -22.60
N GLY A 9 -35.96 28.68 -23.13
CA GLY A 9 -35.11 27.68 -22.54
C GLY A 9 -34.40 28.23 -21.28
N ALA A 10 -34.68 27.67 -20.12
CA ALA A 10 -33.96 27.97 -18.88
C ALA A 10 -32.56 27.33 -18.93
N VAL A 11 -31.53 28.15 -19.01
CA VAL A 11 -30.14 27.71 -18.86
C VAL A 11 -29.87 27.53 -17.35
N SER A 12 -29.82 26.28 -16.90
CA SER A 12 -29.40 25.96 -15.54
C SER A 12 -27.90 26.19 -15.41
N VAL A 13 -27.50 27.25 -14.75
CA VAL A 13 -26.12 27.49 -14.36
C VAL A 13 -25.79 26.51 -13.21
N VAL A 14 -25.02 25.46 -13.52
CA VAL A 14 -24.45 24.59 -12.48
C VAL A 14 -23.40 25.41 -11.75
N ALA A 15 -23.66 25.73 -10.49
CA ALA A 15 -22.68 26.39 -9.62
C ALA A 15 -21.42 25.51 -9.50
N PRO A 16 -20.20 26.09 -9.54
CA PRO A 16 -18.99 25.32 -9.34
C PRO A 16 -19.06 24.69 -7.93
N GLN A 17 -18.98 23.36 -7.87
CA GLN A 17 -18.83 22.66 -6.60
C GLN A 17 -17.48 23.06 -6.01
N THR A 18 -17.48 23.76 -4.90
CA THR A 18 -16.29 23.99 -4.12
C THR A 18 -15.84 22.63 -3.59
N VAL A 19 -14.70 22.14 -4.10
CA VAL A 19 -14.03 20.97 -3.52
C VAL A 19 -13.61 21.38 -2.12
N SER A 20 -14.33 20.91 -1.11
CA SER A 20 -13.94 21.09 0.28
C SER A 20 -12.68 20.28 0.52
N ALA A 21 -11.61 20.91 1.03
CA ALA A 21 -10.43 20.17 1.44
C ALA A 21 -10.84 19.12 2.50
N ALA A 22 -10.28 17.92 2.42
CA ALA A 22 -10.54 16.90 3.41
C ALA A 22 -10.16 17.39 4.81
N PRO A 23 -10.93 17.05 5.87
CA PRO A 23 -10.64 17.51 7.21
C PRO A 23 -9.30 16.96 7.71
N VAL A 24 -8.60 17.74 8.52
CA VAL A 24 -7.42 17.27 9.26
C VAL A 24 -7.89 16.29 10.35
N CYS A 25 -7.19 15.16 10.50
CA CYS A 25 -7.54 14.18 11.53
C CYS A 25 -7.39 14.76 12.94
N PRO A 26 -8.26 14.40 13.89
CA PRO A 26 -8.05 14.75 15.30
C PRO A 26 -6.67 14.25 15.77
N GLY A 27 -5.90 15.15 16.41
CA GLY A 27 -4.54 14.87 16.87
C GLY A 27 -3.45 15.02 15.81
N ALA A 28 -3.79 15.16 14.52
CA ALA A 28 -2.85 15.52 13.48
C ALA A 28 -2.49 17.02 13.54
N GLY A 29 -1.48 17.44 12.79
CA GLY A 29 -1.03 18.84 12.74
C GLY A 29 0.43 19.03 13.10
N GLN A 30 1.10 17.96 13.52
CA GLN A 30 2.55 17.93 13.65
C GLN A 30 3.19 17.65 12.27
N ALA A 31 4.27 18.35 11.97
CA ALA A 31 5.00 18.15 10.72
C ALA A 31 5.62 16.74 10.66
N PRO A 32 5.64 16.08 9.49
CA PRO A 32 6.39 14.85 9.28
C PRO A 32 7.88 15.04 9.61
N VAL A 33 8.50 14.03 10.24
CA VAL A 33 9.89 14.07 10.66
C VAL A 33 10.71 13.12 9.79
N LEU A 34 11.72 13.65 9.08
CA LEU A 34 12.65 12.80 8.31
C LEU A 34 13.48 11.94 9.28
N VAL A 35 13.36 10.62 9.17
CA VAL A 35 14.02 9.66 10.05
C VAL A 35 14.97 8.71 9.32
N GLY A 36 15.01 8.76 7.99
CA GLY A 36 15.93 7.96 7.19
C GLY A 36 15.91 8.33 5.72
N ARG A 37 16.92 7.89 4.98
CA ARG A 37 17.00 8.06 3.53
C ARG A 37 17.85 6.97 2.89
N VAL A 38 17.40 6.49 1.72
CA VAL A 38 18.17 5.64 0.80
C VAL A 38 18.39 6.46 -0.48
N PRO A 39 19.53 7.12 -0.66
CA PRO A 39 19.75 8.02 -1.78
C PRO A 39 19.63 7.31 -3.14
N GLY A 40 18.85 7.89 -4.06
CA GLY A 40 18.66 7.36 -5.42
C GLY A 40 17.76 6.13 -5.51
N ALA A 41 17.14 5.70 -4.41
CA ALA A 41 16.17 4.61 -4.40
C ALA A 41 14.74 5.13 -4.60
N ALA A 42 13.91 4.27 -5.21
CA ALA A 42 12.46 4.39 -5.22
C ALA A 42 11.89 3.35 -4.24
N LEU A 43 11.63 3.77 -2.99
CA LEU A 43 11.19 2.85 -1.95
C LEU A 43 9.73 2.46 -2.16
N GLU A 44 9.45 1.14 -2.13
CA GLU A 44 8.11 0.57 -2.43
C GLU A 44 7.54 -0.22 -1.26
N GLY A 45 8.22 -1.25 -0.78
CA GLY A 45 7.80 -2.09 0.33
C GLY A 45 8.45 -1.67 1.65
N VAL A 46 7.72 -1.82 2.75
CA VAL A 46 8.24 -1.57 4.08
C VAL A 46 7.66 -2.55 5.11
N ALA A 47 8.50 -3.03 6.01
CA ALA A 47 8.11 -3.84 7.15
C ALA A 47 8.99 -3.50 8.36
N VAL A 48 8.46 -3.66 9.57
CA VAL A 48 9.22 -3.49 10.82
C VAL A 48 9.24 -4.82 11.56
N ASP A 49 10.38 -5.23 12.12
CA ASP A 49 10.45 -6.44 12.92
C ASP A 49 10.13 -6.18 14.41
N GLY A 50 9.95 -7.25 15.18
CA GLY A 50 9.66 -7.18 16.61
C GLY A 50 10.76 -6.50 17.46
N GLY A 51 11.97 -6.29 16.91
CA GLY A 51 13.05 -5.52 17.54
C GLY A 51 13.03 -4.03 17.17
N GLY A 52 12.11 -3.59 16.31
CA GLY A 52 12.02 -2.21 15.84
C GLY A 52 13.00 -1.87 14.72
N ARG A 53 13.51 -2.85 13.95
CA ARG A 53 14.31 -2.61 12.75
C ARG A 53 13.39 -2.50 11.54
N LEU A 54 13.60 -1.47 10.71
CA LEU A 54 12.84 -1.25 9.49
C LEU A 54 13.55 -1.87 8.30
N TYR A 55 12.79 -2.61 7.50
CA TYR A 55 13.22 -3.14 6.19
C TYR A 55 12.43 -2.43 5.10
N THR A 56 13.10 -2.09 3.99
CA THR A 56 12.45 -1.46 2.83
C THR A 56 13.08 -1.94 1.54
N THR A 57 12.28 -1.96 0.48
CA THR A 57 12.71 -2.36 -0.87
C THR A 57 12.94 -1.14 -1.74
N ASP A 58 13.86 -1.29 -2.70
CA ASP A 58 14.04 -0.35 -3.80
C ASP A 58 13.51 -0.99 -5.08
N LEU A 59 12.45 -0.41 -5.61
CA LEU A 59 11.78 -0.84 -6.84
C LEU A 59 12.73 -0.85 -8.06
N LEU A 60 13.68 0.07 -8.11
CA LEU A 60 14.56 0.22 -9.27
C LEU A 60 15.72 -0.77 -9.27
N SER A 61 16.38 -0.95 -8.13
CA SER A 61 17.57 -1.80 -8.04
C SER A 61 17.28 -3.23 -7.58
N GLY A 62 16.07 -3.52 -7.10
CA GLY A 62 15.72 -4.82 -6.52
C GLY A 62 16.38 -5.10 -5.16
N ARG A 63 16.95 -4.08 -4.51
CA ARG A 63 17.62 -4.22 -3.22
C ARG A 63 16.64 -4.16 -2.07
N VAL A 64 16.96 -4.91 -1.01
CA VAL A 64 16.32 -4.79 0.30
C VAL A 64 17.31 -4.12 1.25
N PHE A 65 16.87 -3.06 1.90
CA PHE A 65 17.66 -2.32 2.89
C PHE A 65 17.11 -2.53 4.30
N ARG A 66 17.98 -2.42 5.30
CA ARG A 66 17.64 -2.42 6.73
C ARG A 66 18.14 -1.14 7.38
N LEU A 67 17.31 -0.54 8.22
CA LEU A 67 17.66 0.53 9.14
C LEU A 67 17.40 0.05 10.57
N ASP A 68 18.41 0.12 11.44
CA ASP A 68 18.31 -0.40 12.81
C ASP A 68 17.56 0.55 13.75
N ALA A 69 17.54 1.85 13.44
CA ALA A 69 16.82 2.89 14.18
C ALA A 69 16.61 4.16 13.32
N PRO A 70 15.72 5.07 13.70
CA PRO A 70 15.63 6.41 13.14
C PRO A 70 17.00 7.12 13.14
N GLY A 71 17.39 7.65 11.98
CA GLY A 71 18.69 8.28 11.78
C GLY A 71 19.86 7.31 11.51
N ALA A 72 19.66 6.01 11.65
CA ALA A 72 20.67 5.02 11.29
C ALA A 72 20.87 4.93 9.77
N PRO A 73 22.09 4.55 9.30
CA PRO A 73 22.33 4.35 7.87
C PRO A 73 21.50 3.16 7.35
N ALA A 74 21.03 3.27 6.10
CA ALA A 74 20.40 2.17 5.39
C ALA A 74 21.48 1.18 4.91
N VAL A 75 21.38 -0.07 5.33
CA VAL A 75 22.33 -1.15 5.00
C VAL A 75 21.66 -2.09 4.00
N PRO A 76 22.24 -2.34 2.80
CA PRO A 76 21.72 -3.34 1.89
C PRO A 76 21.90 -4.74 2.50
N VAL A 77 20.84 -5.54 2.56
CA VAL A 77 20.84 -6.88 3.15
C VAL A 77 20.56 -8.00 2.15
N ALA A 78 19.89 -7.68 1.02
CA ALA A 78 19.62 -8.63 -0.04
C ALA A 78 19.40 -7.92 -1.37
N THR A 79 19.39 -8.69 -2.47
CA THR A 79 18.97 -8.24 -3.81
C THR A 79 18.15 -9.35 -4.44
N VAL A 80 16.96 -9.03 -4.98
CA VAL A 80 16.11 -10.00 -5.68
C VAL A 80 16.72 -10.40 -7.03
N PRO A 81 16.42 -11.61 -7.52
CA PRO A 81 17.10 -12.13 -8.71
C PRO A 81 16.64 -11.50 -10.04
N ASP A 82 15.41 -10.99 -10.12
CA ASP A 82 14.81 -10.53 -11.38
C ASP A 82 13.78 -9.43 -11.14
N GLY A 83 13.89 -8.35 -11.88
CA GLY A 83 13.01 -7.17 -11.77
C GLY A 83 13.21 -6.39 -10.48
N GLY A 84 12.31 -5.42 -10.23
CA GLY A 84 12.29 -4.61 -9.03
C GLY A 84 11.73 -5.35 -7.82
N ALA A 85 12.12 -4.93 -6.63
CA ALA A 85 11.56 -5.44 -5.39
C ALA A 85 10.33 -4.60 -4.99
N GLY A 86 9.20 -5.29 -4.77
CA GLY A 86 7.91 -4.73 -4.35
C GLY A 86 7.69 -4.85 -2.84
N ALA A 87 6.52 -5.34 -2.45
CA ALA A 87 6.08 -5.41 -1.06
C ALA A 87 6.92 -6.31 -0.16
N LEU A 88 6.81 -6.06 1.13
CA LEU A 88 7.39 -6.87 2.23
C LEU A 88 6.29 -7.33 3.18
N ALA A 89 6.32 -8.58 3.61
CA ALA A 89 5.44 -9.10 4.65
C ALA A 89 6.15 -10.16 5.50
N TRP A 90 5.84 -10.22 6.80
CA TRP A 90 6.39 -11.26 7.68
C TRP A 90 5.63 -12.57 7.52
N ALA A 91 6.34 -13.66 7.27
CA ALA A 91 5.78 -15.00 7.29
C ALA A 91 5.71 -15.55 8.73
N SER A 92 4.83 -16.52 8.95
CA SER A 92 4.66 -17.16 10.27
C SER A 92 5.91 -17.91 10.76
N ASP A 93 6.81 -18.31 9.84
CA ASP A 93 8.10 -18.92 10.15
C ASP A 93 9.20 -17.90 10.55
N GLY A 94 8.87 -16.61 10.60
CA GLY A 94 9.78 -15.51 10.93
C GLY A 94 10.65 -15.04 9.77
N SER A 95 10.52 -15.61 8.58
CA SER A 95 11.17 -15.07 7.38
C SER A 95 10.43 -13.82 6.87
N LEU A 96 11.18 -12.92 6.23
CA LEU A 96 10.60 -11.77 5.54
C LEU A 96 10.33 -12.16 4.08
N LEU A 97 9.06 -12.15 3.67
CA LEU A 97 8.67 -12.32 2.28
C LEU A 97 8.99 -11.05 1.52
N VAL A 98 9.60 -11.20 0.34
CA VAL A 98 9.96 -10.11 -0.56
C VAL A 98 9.29 -10.35 -1.90
N GLY A 99 8.32 -9.51 -2.25
CA GLY A 99 7.72 -9.47 -3.58
C GLY A 99 8.73 -8.94 -4.59
N TYR A 100 8.80 -9.52 -5.79
CA TYR A 100 9.68 -9.06 -6.85
C TYR A 100 9.13 -9.38 -8.25
N GLY A 101 9.85 -8.97 -9.30
CA GLY A 101 9.42 -9.06 -10.68
C GLY A 101 8.64 -7.80 -11.13
N ALA A 102 8.74 -6.71 -10.37
CA ALA A 102 8.12 -5.43 -10.69
C ALA A 102 8.90 -4.70 -11.80
N ASP A 103 8.61 -5.04 -13.05
CA ASP A 103 9.13 -4.40 -14.27
C ASP A 103 7.97 -4.17 -15.26
N ALA A 104 8.26 -3.75 -16.48
CA ALA A 104 7.24 -3.46 -17.49
C ALA A 104 6.29 -4.64 -17.81
N ARG A 105 6.64 -5.86 -17.45
CA ARG A 105 5.79 -7.05 -17.66
C ARG A 105 4.54 -7.01 -16.79
N VAL A 106 4.53 -6.26 -15.65
CA VAL A 106 3.37 -6.14 -14.76
C VAL A 106 2.17 -5.47 -15.42
N PHE A 107 2.37 -4.65 -16.48
CA PHE A 107 1.27 -4.09 -17.29
C PHE A 107 0.46 -5.18 -18.02
N LEU A 108 1.06 -6.34 -18.26
CA LEU A 108 0.43 -7.54 -18.80
C LEU A 108 0.47 -8.69 -17.77
N GLY A 109 0.53 -8.36 -16.50
CA GLY A 109 0.78 -9.29 -15.42
C GLY A 109 -0.23 -10.41 -15.33
N ASP A 110 -1.49 -10.15 -15.59
CA ASP A 110 -2.56 -11.16 -15.59
C ASP A 110 -2.33 -12.28 -16.64
N ILE A 111 -1.50 -12.01 -17.67
CA ILE A 111 -1.16 -12.94 -18.75
C ILE A 111 0.26 -13.51 -18.54
N LEU A 112 1.25 -12.63 -18.35
CA LEU A 112 2.67 -12.99 -18.30
C LEU A 112 3.11 -13.54 -16.95
N ARG A 113 2.42 -13.17 -15.87
CA ARG A 113 2.64 -13.59 -14.48
C ARG A 113 4.11 -13.47 -14.03
N PRO A 114 4.70 -12.26 -14.15
CA PRO A 114 6.10 -12.02 -13.78
C PRO A 114 6.33 -11.97 -12.27
N GLY A 115 5.27 -11.80 -11.50
CA GLY A 115 5.32 -11.64 -10.05
C GLY A 115 5.82 -12.91 -9.36
N ALA A 116 6.72 -12.72 -8.40
CA ALA A 116 7.34 -13.77 -7.62
C ALA A 116 7.56 -13.31 -6.18
N ILE A 117 7.78 -14.24 -5.28
CA ILE A 117 8.08 -14.01 -3.86
C ILE A 117 9.33 -14.80 -3.49
N ALA A 118 10.25 -14.14 -2.79
CA ALA A 118 11.39 -14.78 -2.13
C ALA A 118 11.24 -14.71 -0.61
N LYS A 119 11.94 -15.59 0.11
CA LYS A 119 12.09 -15.59 1.57
C LYS A 119 13.46 -15.07 1.95
N LEU A 120 13.50 -13.99 2.74
CA LEU A 120 14.73 -13.46 3.33
C LEU A 120 14.83 -13.90 4.78
N ASN A 121 15.88 -14.65 5.08
CA ASN A 121 16.28 -14.89 6.46
C ASN A 121 17.05 -13.66 6.97
N THR A 122 16.41 -12.87 7.83
CA THR A 122 16.97 -11.60 8.31
C THR A 122 18.11 -11.73 9.30
N ALA A 123 18.35 -12.93 9.87
CA ALA A 123 19.50 -13.20 10.74
C ALA A 123 20.77 -13.47 9.94
N THR A 124 20.64 -14.11 8.77
CA THR A 124 21.79 -14.50 7.91
C THR A 124 21.90 -13.66 6.64
N ASN A 125 20.91 -12.85 6.33
CA ASN A 125 20.73 -12.11 5.07
C ASN A 125 20.70 -13.02 3.81
N VAL A 126 20.32 -14.28 3.98
CA VAL A 126 20.16 -15.21 2.86
C VAL A 126 18.76 -15.06 2.26
N LEU A 127 18.70 -14.71 0.99
CA LEU A 127 17.47 -14.65 0.18
C LEU A 127 17.34 -15.95 -0.62
N SER A 128 16.19 -16.58 -0.56
CA SER A 128 15.88 -17.81 -1.30
C SER A 128 14.57 -17.64 -2.09
N PRO A 129 14.50 -18.04 -3.37
CA PRO A 129 13.24 -18.08 -4.10
C PRO A 129 12.22 -18.95 -3.36
N PHE A 130 10.95 -18.50 -3.38
CA PHE A 130 9.85 -19.26 -2.77
C PHE A 130 8.81 -19.65 -3.79
N VAL A 131 8.17 -18.71 -4.48
CA VAL A 131 7.16 -18.95 -5.50
C VAL A 131 7.27 -17.95 -6.65
N SER A 132 6.66 -18.31 -7.79
CA SER A 132 6.50 -17.45 -8.97
C SER A 132 5.15 -17.72 -9.63
N GLY A 133 4.80 -16.93 -10.66
CA GLY A 133 3.57 -17.12 -11.43
C GLY A 133 2.40 -16.28 -10.92
N LEU A 134 2.66 -15.23 -10.16
CA LEU A 134 1.69 -14.21 -9.77
C LEU A 134 1.58 -13.12 -10.84
N SER A 135 0.43 -12.42 -10.92
CA SER A 135 0.26 -11.24 -11.79
C SER A 135 1.31 -10.17 -11.49
N ALA A 136 1.49 -9.87 -10.22
CA ALA A 136 2.61 -9.14 -9.62
C ALA A 136 2.71 -9.51 -8.13
N ALA A 137 3.64 -8.89 -7.40
CA ALA A 137 3.72 -8.90 -5.94
C ALA A 137 3.98 -7.46 -5.47
N ASN A 138 3.07 -6.53 -5.87
CA ASN A 138 3.12 -5.12 -5.54
C ASN A 138 2.70 -4.90 -4.08
N GLY A 139 1.46 -5.26 -3.69
CA GLY A 139 1.03 -5.40 -2.30
C GLY A 139 1.14 -6.86 -1.86
N LEU A 140 1.45 -7.08 -0.58
CA LEU A 140 1.64 -8.42 0.00
C LEU A 140 1.32 -8.41 1.49
N ASP A 141 0.50 -9.37 1.93
CA ASP A 141 0.32 -9.62 3.37
C ASP A 141 0.06 -11.11 3.62
N VAL A 142 0.23 -11.55 4.87
CA VAL A 142 0.20 -12.97 5.27
C VAL A 142 -0.78 -13.18 6.41
N ALA A 143 -1.74 -14.08 6.20
CA ALA A 143 -2.72 -14.50 7.20
C ALA A 143 -2.08 -15.38 8.30
N ALA A 144 -2.77 -15.53 9.41
CA ALA A 144 -2.31 -16.32 10.56
C ALA A 144 -2.06 -17.81 10.21
N ASP A 145 -2.74 -18.35 9.20
CA ASP A 145 -2.51 -19.71 8.69
C ASP A 145 -1.29 -19.81 7.76
N GLY A 146 -0.59 -18.69 7.50
CA GLY A 146 0.57 -18.58 6.63
C GLY A 146 0.23 -18.40 5.15
N THR A 147 -1.04 -18.26 4.78
CA THR A 147 -1.45 -17.93 3.41
C THR A 147 -1.13 -16.48 3.09
N ALA A 148 -0.42 -16.24 1.98
CA ALA A 148 -0.10 -14.91 1.51
C ALA A 148 -1.02 -14.46 0.36
N TYR A 149 -1.28 -13.16 0.27
CA TYR A 149 -2.06 -12.52 -0.79
C TYR A 149 -1.23 -11.46 -1.49
N ALA A 150 -1.21 -11.46 -2.83
CA ALA A 150 -0.40 -10.57 -3.63
C ALA A 150 -1.21 -9.86 -4.71
N THR A 151 -0.98 -8.57 -4.90
CA THR A 151 -1.74 -7.69 -5.78
C THR A 151 -0.94 -7.20 -6.98
N ASN A 152 -1.65 -6.61 -7.97
CA ASN A 152 -1.07 -5.89 -9.11
C ASN A 152 -1.89 -4.64 -9.41
N ASP A 153 -1.29 -3.47 -9.27
CA ASP A 153 -1.92 -2.16 -9.52
C ASP A 153 -2.23 -1.90 -11.02
N PHE A 154 -1.58 -2.60 -11.93
CA PHE A 154 -1.82 -2.56 -13.38
C PHE A 154 -2.68 -3.70 -13.90
N GLY A 155 -3.02 -4.67 -13.06
CA GLY A 155 -3.83 -5.84 -13.39
C GLY A 155 -5.20 -5.84 -12.75
N THR A 156 -5.82 -7.01 -12.81
CA THR A 156 -7.13 -7.26 -12.19
C THR A 156 -7.10 -8.43 -11.21
N GLN A 157 -6.05 -9.29 -11.28
CA GLN A 157 -5.97 -10.51 -10.51
C GLN A 157 -5.19 -10.30 -9.22
N ILE A 158 -5.78 -10.75 -8.11
CA ILE A 158 -5.11 -10.91 -6.83
C ILE A 158 -4.77 -12.39 -6.68
N GLY A 159 -3.49 -12.67 -6.43
CA GLY A 159 -3.00 -14.03 -6.23
C GLY A 159 -3.03 -14.45 -4.76
N ARG A 160 -3.12 -15.78 -4.52
CA ARG A 160 -2.99 -16.41 -3.22
C ARG A 160 -1.88 -17.44 -3.25
N VAL A 161 -1.06 -17.46 -2.20
CA VAL A 161 0.06 -18.38 -2.04
C VAL A 161 -0.10 -19.12 -0.72
N PHE A 162 -0.12 -20.45 -0.77
CA PHE A 162 -0.22 -21.28 0.42
C PHE A 162 1.17 -21.50 1.06
N PRO A 163 1.23 -21.86 2.36
CA PRO A 163 2.49 -22.12 3.05
C PRO A 163 3.37 -23.19 2.41
N ASP A 164 2.75 -24.16 1.72
CA ASP A 164 3.43 -25.23 0.98
C ASP A 164 4.02 -24.80 -0.37
N GLY A 165 3.84 -23.53 -0.76
CA GLY A 165 4.31 -22.97 -2.04
C GLY A 165 3.33 -23.17 -3.20
N ARG A 166 2.15 -23.73 -2.99
CA ARG A 166 1.11 -23.77 -4.01
C ARG A 166 0.59 -22.38 -4.30
N VAL A 167 0.49 -22.02 -5.58
CA VAL A 167 0.04 -20.70 -6.04
C VAL A 167 -1.34 -20.83 -6.69
N GLU A 168 -2.24 -19.95 -6.29
CA GLU A 168 -3.50 -19.68 -6.98
C GLU A 168 -3.41 -18.26 -7.54
N PRO A 169 -3.06 -18.11 -8.82
CA PRO A 169 -2.70 -16.80 -9.38
C PRO A 169 -3.91 -15.87 -9.57
N HIS A 170 -5.12 -16.41 -9.48
CA HIS A 170 -6.38 -15.67 -9.60
C HIS A 170 -7.35 -16.12 -8.50
N TRP A 171 -7.08 -15.71 -7.26
CA TRP A 171 -7.97 -15.95 -6.12
C TRP A 171 -9.13 -14.96 -6.06
N ALA A 172 -8.88 -13.68 -6.39
CA ALA A 172 -9.90 -12.63 -6.44
C ALA A 172 -9.67 -11.72 -7.65
N THR A 173 -10.72 -10.98 -8.01
CA THR A 173 -10.68 -9.95 -9.06
C THR A 173 -10.97 -8.59 -8.44
N LEU A 174 -10.00 -7.67 -8.54
CA LEU A 174 -10.16 -6.27 -8.19
C LEU A 174 -9.23 -5.44 -9.09
N PRO A 175 -9.77 -4.64 -10.03
CA PRO A 175 -8.94 -3.82 -10.91
C PRO A 175 -8.10 -2.82 -10.13
N SER A 176 -6.83 -2.68 -10.54
CA SER A 176 -5.87 -1.74 -9.98
C SER A 176 -5.62 -1.91 -8.48
N ALA A 177 -5.62 -3.16 -8.02
CA ALA A 177 -5.30 -3.52 -6.64
C ALA A 177 -3.81 -3.27 -6.37
N ASN A 178 -3.49 -2.32 -5.47
CA ASN A 178 -2.13 -1.94 -5.11
C ASN A 178 -1.76 -2.49 -3.71
N GLY A 179 -1.70 -1.67 -2.68
CA GLY A 179 -1.41 -2.13 -1.33
C GLY A 179 -2.43 -3.15 -0.83
N ALA A 180 -1.98 -4.07 0.01
CA ALA A 180 -2.81 -5.10 0.62
C ALA A 180 -2.44 -5.27 2.09
N VAL A 181 -3.43 -5.35 2.97
CA VAL A 181 -3.25 -5.63 4.40
C VAL A 181 -4.44 -6.41 4.94
N LEU A 182 -4.18 -7.43 5.74
CA LEU A 182 -5.21 -8.24 6.39
C LEU A 182 -5.74 -7.55 7.65
N GLY A 183 -7.05 -7.67 7.88
CA GLY A 183 -7.61 -7.35 9.18
C GLY A 183 -7.09 -8.30 10.27
N ALA A 184 -6.98 -7.84 11.51
CA ALA A 184 -6.43 -8.61 12.62
C ALA A 184 -7.17 -9.94 12.91
N ASP A 185 -8.38 -10.09 12.39
CA ASP A 185 -9.21 -11.29 12.51
C ASP A 185 -9.20 -12.18 11.28
N ASP A 186 -8.37 -11.88 10.28
CA ASP A 186 -8.27 -12.56 8.98
C ASP A 186 -9.62 -12.73 8.25
N ARG A 187 -10.58 -11.81 8.49
CA ARG A 187 -11.86 -11.86 7.78
C ARG A 187 -11.86 -11.11 6.47
N TYR A 188 -11.03 -10.09 6.35
CA TYR A 188 -10.96 -9.21 5.19
C TYR A 188 -9.52 -8.91 4.79
N LEU A 189 -9.26 -8.88 3.49
CA LEU A 189 -8.10 -8.25 2.90
C LEU A 189 -8.50 -6.82 2.49
N TYR A 190 -7.90 -5.81 3.09
CA TYR A 190 -8.05 -4.40 2.70
C TYR A 190 -7.08 -4.09 1.58
N VAL A 191 -7.57 -3.38 0.55
CA VAL A 191 -6.80 -3.14 -0.69
C VAL A 191 -7.03 -1.70 -1.15
N SER A 192 -5.95 -0.97 -1.42
CA SER A 192 -6.02 0.30 -2.13
C SER A 192 -6.17 0.07 -3.63
N ARG A 193 -6.87 0.97 -4.31
CA ARG A 193 -7.03 0.98 -5.78
C ARG A 193 -6.44 2.28 -6.31
N THR A 194 -5.49 2.18 -7.24
CA THR A 194 -4.69 3.34 -7.66
C THR A 194 -5.25 4.03 -8.91
N PHE A 195 -5.49 3.29 -9.99
CA PHE A 195 -5.76 3.87 -11.32
C PHE A 195 -7.19 3.65 -11.81
N VAL A 196 -7.81 2.52 -11.47
CA VAL A 196 -9.17 2.16 -11.90
C VAL A 196 -10.10 2.23 -10.69
N ASN A 197 -11.11 3.12 -10.76
CA ASN A 197 -12.00 3.42 -9.63
C ASN A 197 -11.20 3.66 -8.33
N PRO A 198 -10.34 4.69 -8.28
CA PRO A 198 -9.41 4.91 -7.17
C PRO A 198 -10.13 4.97 -5.83
N GLY A 199 -9.48 4.45 -4.79
CA GLY A 199 -10.06 4.40 -3.45
C GLY A 199 -9.54 3.24 -2.62
N VAL A 200 -10.38 2.71 -1.74
CA VAL A 200 -10.06 1.56 -0.88
C VAL A 200 -11.22 0.58 -0.90
N SER A 201 -10.90 -0.70 -1.03
CA SER A 201 -11.85 -1.81 -0.90
C SER A 201 -11.42 -2.76 0.20
N ARG A 202 -12.34 -3.63 0.61
CA ARG A 202 -12.02 -4.84 1.37
C ARG A 202 -12.63 -6.06 0.70
N ILE A 203 -11.94 -7.17 0.76
CA ILE A 203 -12.33 -8.44 0.15
C ILE A 203 -12.57 -9.45 1.26
N PRO A 204 -13.80 -9.99 1.42
CA PRO A 204 -14.04 -11.05 2.40
C PRO A 204 -13.24 -12.30 2.02
N LEU A 205 -12.39 -12.82 2.91
CA LEU A 205 -11.61 -14.02 2.62
C LEU A 205 -12.50 -15.26 2.37
N ALA A 206 -13.65 -15.33 3.02
CA ALA A 206 -14.62 -16.40 2.83
C ALA A 206 -15.41 -16.30 1.51
N ASN A 207 -15.45 -15.11 0.89
CA ASN A 207 -16.16 -14.87 -0.38
C ASN A 207 -15.42 -13.84 -1.24
N PRO A 208 -14.30 -14.22 -1.86
CA PRO A 208 -13.45 -13.30 -2.62
C PRO A 208 -14.11 -12.72 -3.87
N GLY A 209 -15.19 -13.31 -4.34
CA GLY A 209 -15.99 -12.81 -5.46
C GLY A 209 -16.87 -11.59 -5.13
N ALA A 210 -16.93 -11.14 -3.88
CA ALA A 210 -17.76 -10.02 -3.42
C ALA A 210 -16.93 -8.92 -2.74
N PRO A 211 -16.01 -8.24 -3.45
CA PRO A 211 -15.27 -7.12 -2.89
C PRO A 211 -16.22 -5.96 -2.54
N GLU A 212 -15.98 -5.31 -1.42
CA GLU A 212 -16.77 -4.20 -0.90
C GLU A 212 -15.95 -2.91 -0.99
N SER A 213 -16.47 -1.87 -1.68
CA SER A 213 -15.85 -0.55 -1.62
C SER A 213 -16.10 0.10 -0.28
N ILE A 214 -15.03 0.62 0.36
CA ILE A 214 -15.12 1.39 1.61
C ILE A 214 -14.76 2.86 1.40
N LEU A 215 -14.09 3.20 0.29
CA LEU A 215 -13.87 4.56 -0.17
C LEU A 215 -13.83 4.55 -1.71
N ASP A 216 -14.69 5.32 -2.35
CA ASP A 216 -14.61 5.65 -3.77
C ASP A 216 -14.25 7.14 -3.89
N LEU A 217 -13.20 7.42 -4.64
CA LEU A 217 -12.79 8.79 -4.92
C LEU A 217 -13.60 9.34 -6.10
N ALA A 218 -13.79 10.65 -6.12
CA ALA A 218 -14.54 11.34 -7.16
C ALA A 218 -13.91 12.69 -7.52
N GLY A 219 -14.25 13.21 -8.69
CA GLY A 219 -13.76 14.50 -9.16
C GLY A 219 -12.23 14.56 -9.24
N LEU A 220 -11.60 15.57 -8.66
CA LEU A 220 -10.15 15.73 -8.66
C LEU A 220 -9.44 14.72 -7.77
N ASP A 221 -10.13 14.13 -6.79
CA ASP A 221 -9.54 13.12 -5.91
C ASP A 221 -9.26 11.80 -6.66
N ASN A 222 -9.89 11.57 -7.81
CA ASN A 222 -9.53 10.44 -8.70
C ASN A 222 -8.04 10.43 -9.12
N PHE A 223 -7.36 11.56 -9.03
CA PHE A 223 -5.94 11.66 -9.33
C PHE A 223 -5.03 11.54 -8.10
N ALA A 224 -5.59 11.23 -6.94
CA ALA A 224 -4.81 11.11 -5.70
C ALA A 224 -3.83 9.94 -5.70
N ALA A 225 -4.11 8.89 -6.46
CA ALA A 225 -3.35 7.65 -6.56
C ALA A 225 -3.10 7.03 -5.17
N PRO A 226 -4.13 6.45 -4.52
CA PRO A 226 -3.93 5.65 -3.32
C PRO A 226 -2.93 4.52 -3.60
N ASP A 227 -1.94 4.36 -2.71
CA ASP A 227 -0.84 3.42 -2.88
C ASP A 227 -0.87 2.37 -1.75
N GLY A 228 0.25 1.92 -1.22
CA GLY A 228 0.28 0.96 -0.12
C GLY A 228 -0.55 1.41 1.09
N LEU A 229 -0.94 0.49 1.98
CA LEU A 229 -1.75 0.83 3.15
C LEU A 229 -1.35 0.04 4.39
N ALA A 230 -1.70 0.56 5.56
CA ALA A 230 -1.65 -0.13 6.85
C ALA A 230 -3.01 -0.03 7.55
N LEU A 231 -3.22 -0.84 8.59
CA LEU A 231 -4.33 -0.66 9.52
C LEU A 231 -3.81 -0.14 10.86
N ASP A 232 -4.53 0.79 11.48
CA ASP A 232 -4.28 1.17 12.87
C ASP A 232 -4.84 0.11 13.85
N SER A 233 -4.60 0.27 15.15
CA SER A 233 -5.05 -0.67 16.20
C SER A 233 -6.57 -0.86 16.26
N ARG A 234 -7.34 0.05 15.65
CA ARG A 234 -8.80 -0.03 15.52
C ARG A 234 -9.26 -0.64 14.21
N GLY A 235 -8.32 -1.09 13.37
CA GLY A 235 -8.60 -1.65 12.05
C GLY A 235 -8.99 -0.61 11.00
N ARG A 236 -8.65 0.67 11.20
CA ARG A 236 -8.93 1.73 10.23
C ARG A 236 -7.80 1.81 9.21
N PRO A 237 -8.10 1.83 7.90
CA PRO A 237 -7.07 1.99 6.88
C PRO A 237 -6.36 3.34 6.97
N VAL A 238 -5.03 3.30 6.89
CA VAL A 238 -4.16 4.46 6.72
C VAL A 238 -3.48 4.31 5.37
N VAL A 239 -3.69 5.30 4.48
CA VAL A 239 -3.38 5.17 3.05
C VAL A 239 -2.59 6.39 2.57
N PRO A 240 -1.42 6.23 1.93
CA PRO A 240 -0.77 7.31 1.23
C PRO A 240 -1.53 7.63 -0.07
N ALA A 241 -1.86 8.90 -0.27
CA ALA A 241 -2.35 9.46 -1.51
C ALA A 241 -1.13 10.00 -2.27
N ASN A 242 -0.48 9.14 -3.04
CA ASN A 242 0.85 9.33 -3.63
C ASN A 242 1.00 10.66 -4.37
N VAL A 243 0.09 10.96 -5.31
CA VAL A 243 0.13 12.18 -6.13
C VAL A 243 -0.28 13.42 -5.32
N ARG A 244 -1.26 13.28 -4.39
CA ARG A 244 -1.64 14.41 -3.53
C ARG A 244 -0.57 14.75 -2.48
N GLY A 245 0.31 13.82 -2.17
CA GLY A 245 1.32 14.00 -1.14
C GLY A 245 0.71 14.06 0.26
N GLU A 246 -0.36 13.32 0.49
CA GLU A 246 -1.09 13.27 1.76
C GLU A 246 -1.08 11.84 2.31
N ILE A 247 -1.18 11.71 3.62
CA ILE A 247 -1.46 10.44 4.30
C ILE A 247 -2.85 10.55 4.89
N TRP A 248 -3.73 9.66 4.48
CA TRP A 248 -5.13 9.63 4.89
C TRP A 248 -5.40 8.54 5.90
N ARG A 249 -6.39 8.76 6.79
CA ARG A 249 -6.99 7.72 7.61
C ARG A 249 -8.49 7.67 7.33
N LEU A 250 -9.01 6.47 7.10
CA LEU A 250 -10.43 6.24 6.90
C LEU A 250 -11.10 6.00 8.27
N ASP A 251 -11.89 6.96 8.72
CA ASP A 251 -12.58 6.85 10.02
C ASP A 251 -13.91 6.10 9.92
N SER A 252 -14.53 6.08 8.73
CA SER A 252 -15.74 5.32 8.41
C SER A 252 -15.89 5.16 6.88
N PRO A 253 -16.75 4.27 6.38
CA PRO A 253 -16.98 4.14 4.94
C PRO A 253 -17.35 5.48 4.29
N GLY A 254 -16.67 5.80 3.19
CA GLY A 254 -16.83 7.04 2.44
C GLY A 254 -16.24 8.30 3.09
N GLN A 255 -15.58 8.19 4.24
CA GLN A 255 -15.02 9.33 4.97
C GLN A 255 -13.56 9.10 5.33
N TYR A 256 -12.73 10.08 5.01
CA TYR A 256 -11.32 10.09 5.41
C TYR A 256 -10.92 11.46 5.95
N CYS A 257 -9.85 11.49 6.73
CA CYS A 257 -9.20 12.70 7.20
C CYS A 257 -7.69 12.64 6.87
N VAL A 258 -7.03 13.79 6.88
CA VAL A 258 -5.60 13.95 6.56
C VAL A 258 -4.77 13.90 7.83
N LEU A 259 -3.86 12.93 7.95
CA LEU A 259 -2.88 12.80 9.03
C LEU A 259 -1.65 13.67 8.78
N ALA A 260 -1.21 13.76 7.54
CA ALA A 260 -0.06 14.55 7.10
C ALA A 260 -0.18 14.96 5.64
N SER A 261 0.52 16.02 5.25
CA SER A 261 0.61 16.52 3.87
C SER A 261 2.03 16.97 3.55
N GLY A 262 2.29 17.32 2.28
CA GLY A 262 3.62 17.73 1.81
C GLY A 262 4.57 16.54 1.58
N LEU A 263 4.04 15.35 1.36
CA LEU A 263 4.76 14.10 1.17
C LEU A 263 4.45 13.47 -0.20
N PRO A 264 4.74 14.14 -1.32
CA PRO A 264 4.51 13.57 -2.65
C PRO A 264 5.31 12.27 -2.83
N THR A 265 4.85 11.42 -3.75
CA THR A 265 5.48 10.13 -4.06
C THR A 265 5.51 9.14 -2.89
N SER A 266 4.60 9.29 -1.92
CA SER A 266 4.44 8.31 -0.85
C SER A 266 3.91 6.99 -1.39
N SER A 267 4.69 5.91 -1.25
CA SER A 267 4.32 4.57 -1.74
C SER A 267 3.69 3.72 -0.65
N MET A 268 4.23 3.70 0.55
CA MET A 268 3.75 2.81 1.61
C MET A 268 3.81 3.49 2.98
N VAL A 269 2.96 3.02 3.88
CA VAL A 269 3.00 3.33 5.32
C VAL A 269 3.06 2.05 6.14
N VAL A 270 3.65 2.13 7.33
CA VAL A 270 3.74 1.02 8.27
C VAL A 270 3.71 1.52 9.70
N TYR A 271 3.05 0.79 10.59
CA TYR A 271 3.21 0.99 12.02
C TYR A 271 4.45 0.26 12.52
N GLY A 272 5.20 0.91 13.39
CA GLY A 272 6.36 0.34 14.06
C GLY A 272 5.98 -0.85 14.95
N GLN A 273 6.98 -1.61 15.36
CA GLN A 273 6.83 -2.77 16.25
C GLN A 273 7.87 -2.77 17.37
N GLY A 274 7.57 -3.51 18.44
CA GLY A 274 8.47 -3.60 19.59
C GLY A 274 8.64 -2.28 20.35
N SER A 275 9.71 -2.20 21.12
CA SER A 275 10.01 -1.04 21.99
C SER A 275 11.24 -0.25 21.57
N GLY A 276 12.03 -0.74 20.60
CA GLY A 276 13.25 -0.10 20.12
C GLY A 276 13.09 0.51 18.73
N GLY A 277 14.02 1.34 18.31
CA GLY A 277 14.11 1.84 16.93
C GLY A 277 12.81 2.44 16.38
N PHE A 278 12.23 1.77 15.40
CA PHE A 278 10.94 2.08 14.80
C PHE A 278 9.83 1.42 15.64
N SER A 279 9.62 1.92 16.86
CA SER A 279 8.80 1.30 17.90
C SER A 279 7.30 1.32 17.61
N ALA A 280 6.58 0.43 18.30
CA ALA A 280 5.12 0.28 18.20
C ALA A 280 4.37 1.60 18.43
N GLY A 281 3.21 1.74 17.80
CA GLY A 281 2.37 2.93 17.83
C GLY A 281 2.81 4.07 16.91
N ARG A 282 4.07 4.12 16.49
CA ARG A 282 4.57 5.15 15.58
C ARG A 282 4.27 4.77 14.14
N LEU A 283 3.81 5.73 13.35
CA LEU A 283 3.53 5.57 11.92
C LEU A 283 4.71 6.07 11.09
N PHE A 284 5.16 5.27 10.14
CA PHE A 284 6.23 5.61 9.22
C PHE A 284 5.74 5.54 7.78
N ARG A 285 6.25 6.45 6.95
CA ARG A 285 6.00 6.55 5.50
C ARG A 285 7.31 6.36 4.75
N ILE A 286 7.28 5.60 3.67
CA ILE A 286 8.33 5.55 2.65
C ILE A 286 7.82 6.09 1.31
N GLY A 287 8.71 6.36 0.35
CA GLY A 287 8.29 6.77 -0.99
C GLY A 287 9.39 6.75 -2.03
N PHE A 288 9.00 7.04 -3.26
CA PHE A 288 9.89 7.02 -4.43
C PHE A 288 10.96 8.11 -4.43
N ASP A 289 10.91 9.04 -3.47
CA ASP A 289 11.96 10.02 -3.19
C ASP A 289 13.11 9.46 -2.33
N GLY A 290 13.05 8.19 -1.98
CA GLY A 290 14.03 7.50 -1.14
C GLY A 290 14.02 7.93 0.33
N ALA A 291 13.03 8.72 0.76
CA ALA A 291 12.93 9.22 2.12
C ALA A 291 12.01 8.37 2.99
N ILE A 292 12.34 8.30 4.27
CA ILE A 292 11.54 7.65 5.31
C ILE A 292 11.17 8.74 6.32
N TYR A 293 9.85 8.96 6.49
CA TYR A 293 9.32 9.94 7.43
C TYR A 293 8.53 9.25 8.54
N GLU A 294 8.68 9.73 9.76
CA GLU A 294 7.71 9.51 10.82
C GLU A 294 6.55 10.49 10.65
N ILE A 295 5.34 10.03 10.91
CA ILE A 295 4.10 10.80 10.86
C ILE A 295 3.54 10.88 12.29
N PRO A 296 3.94 11.90 13.08
CA PRO A 296 3.53 11.97 14.50
C PRO A 296 2.02 12.06 14.69
N GLY A 297 1.29 12.70 13.75
CA GLY A 297 -0.17 12.77 13.77
C GLY A 297 -0.86 11.43 13.55
N GLY A 298 -0.14 10.39 13.16
CA GLY A 298 -0.62 9.02 13.00
C GLY A 298 -0.29 8.10 14.18
N PHE A 299 0.22 8.65 15.30
CA PHE A 299 0.51 7.84 16.48
C PHE A 299 -0.72 7.08 16.95
N ASP A 300 -0.56 5.79 17.22
CA ASP A 300 -1.61 4.83 17.55
C ASP A 300 -1.17 3.99 18.76
N GLY A 301 -1.25 4.59 19.94
CA GLY A 301 -0.81 4.00 21.22
C GLY A 301 -1.72 4.36 22.38
#